data_390a132e72836459c3c7d8d6fd1a9a29
#
_entry.id   390a132e72836459c3c7d8d6fd1a9a29
#
_cell.length_a   1.000
_cell.length_b   1.000
_cell.length_c   1.000
_cell.angle_alpha   90.00
_cell.angle_beta   90.00
_cell.angle_gamma   90.00
#
_symmetry.space_group_name_H-M   'P 1'
#
loop_
_entity.id
_entity.type
_entity.pdbx_description
1 polymer ?
#
loop_
_entity_poly.entity_id
_entity_poly.type
_entity_poly.pdbx_seq_one_letter_code
_entity_poly.pdbx_strand_id
1 'polypeptide(L)'
;RTGLLMNGIVKVPMQFLILLLGVLVFAFYQFHKAPAFFNQYEITRLEKSQHKDQLDVLQQQLSAIDEKKLSVLSNYTKEGNNDEMFAQLSQLQDSVHMIRTGIRQLVKENGGSDNDTNYIFLRFVIDYLPEGLVGLIIAVIFLASWGSIAAAVNSLASSTVIDIHKKYFTRATRGDYSYSRIYTVIWSLFCI
;
A
#
# COMPACT_ATOMS: atom_id res chain seq x y z
N ARG A 1 3.10 -33.69 3.02
CA ARG A 1 1.80 -33.37 3.64
C ARG A 1 1.95 -32.34 4.78
N THR A 2 2.95 -32.52 5.66
CA THR A 2 3.22 -31.57 6.80
C THR A 2 3.50 -30.14 6.34
N GLY A 3 4.24 -29.93 5.27
CA GLY A 3 4.52 -28.59 4.74
C GLY A 3 3.28 -27.82 4.24
N LEU A 4 2.32 -28.53 3.64
CA LEU A 4 1.04 -27.94 3.23
C LEU A 4 0.17 -27.54 4.44
N LEU A 5 0.14 -28.37 5.47
CA LEU A 5 -0.58 -28.08 6.72
C LEU A 5 0.04 -26.88 7.44
N MET A 6 1.37 -26.84 7.58
CA MET A 6 2.09 -25.71 8.18
C MET A 6 1.85 -24.40 7.40
N ASN A 7 1.88 -24.45 6.07
CA ASN A 7 1.58 -23.29 5.26
C ASN A 7 0.15 -22.75 5.51
N GLY A 8 -0.84 -23.64 5.60
CA GLY A 8 -2.22 -23.25 5.91
C GLY A 8 -2.37 -22.64 7.30
N ILE A 9 -1.77 -23.26 8.34
CA ILE A 9 -1.84 -22.80 9.73
C ILE A 9 -1.19 -21.43 9.89
N VAL A 10 -0.06 -21.16 9.22
CA VAL A 10 0.64 -19.86 9.32
C VAL A 10 -0.02 -18.80 8.45
N LYS A 11 -0.50 -19.16 7.26
CA LYS A 11 -1.05 -18.21 6.30
C LYS A 11 -2.37 -17.57 6.77
N VAL A 12 -3.24 -18.35 7.43
CA VAL A 12 -4.54 -17.84 7.89
C VAL A 12 -4.39 -16.75 8.97
N PRO A 13 -3.64 -16.96 10.08
CA PRO A 13 -3.39 -15.89 11.06
C PRO A 13 -2.66 -14.70 10.45
N MET A 14 -1.69 -14.92 9.58
CA MET A 14 -0.97 -13.84 8.90
C MET A 14 -1.91 -12.96 8.05
N GLN A 15 -2.80 -13.59 7.28
CA GLN A 15 -3.78 -12.85 6.48
C GLN A 15 -4.73 -12.04 7.37
N PHE A 16 -5.17 -12.62 8.50
CA PHE A 16 -5.99 -11.91 9.48
C PHE A 16 -5.26 -10.68 10.04
N LEU A 17 -3.98 -10.82 10.42
CA LEU A 17 -3.18 -9.69 10.94
C LEU A 17 -3.01 -8.58 9.89
N ILE A 18 -2.83 -8.92 8.62
CA ILE A 18 -2.73 -7.93 7.53
C ILE A 18 -4.05 -7.14 7.39
N LEU A 19 -5.20 -7.85 7.41
CA LEU A 19 -6.51 -7.20 7.35
C LEU A 19 -6.77 -6.35 8.59
N LEU A 20 -6.42 -6.85 9.77
CA LEU A 20 -6.53 -6.11 11.04
C LEU A 20 -5.69 -4.83 10.99
N LEU A 21 -4.47 -4.88 10.47
CA LEU A 21 -3.62 -3.70 10.30
C LEU A 21 -4.30 -2.64 9.42
N GLY A 22 -4.93 -3.05 8.32
CA GLY A 22 -5.70 -2.14 7.46
C GLY A 22 -6.84 -1.46 8.20
N VAL A 23 -7.60 -2.22 8.99
CA VAL A 23 -8.71 -1.68 9.82
C VAL A 23 -8.17 -0.72 10.88
N LEU A 24 -7.04 -1.03 11.53
CA LEU A 24 -6.43 -0.16 12.54
C LEU A 24 -5.95 1.17 11.92
N VAL A 25 -5.32 1.15 10.74
CA VAL A 25 -4.92 2.37 10.03
C VAL A 25 -6.15 3.21 9.64
N PHE A 26 -7.22 2.57 9.17
CA PHE A 26 -8.48 3.25 8.88
C PHE A 26 -9.06 3.89 10.15
N ALA A 27 -9.14 3.15 11.26
CA ALA A 27 -9.61 3.67 12.54
C ALA A 27 -8.75 4.84 13.03
N PHE A 28 -7.44 4.75 12.90
CA PHE A 28 -6.51 5.82 13.26
C PHE A 28 -6.86 7.14 12.56
N TYR A 29 -7.11 7.12 11.25
CA TYR A 29 -7.47 8.32 10.48
C TYR A 29 -8.90 8.83 10.75
N GLN A 30 -9.73 8.11 11.51
CA GLN A 30 -11.00 8.67 12.03
C GLN A 30 -10.75 9.66 13.17
N PHE A 31 -9.70 9.44 13.98
CA PHE A 31 -9.36 10.25 15.15
C PHE A 31 -8.23 11.26 14.89
N HIS A 32 -7.55 11.17 13.75
CA HIS A 32 -6.45 12.04 13.37
C HIS A 32 -6.74 12.72 12.03
N LYS A 33 -6.16 13.90 11.83
CA LYS A 33 -6.27 14.60 10.53
C LYS A 33 -5.65 13.76 9.44
N ALA A 34 -6.46 13.35 8.49
CA ALA A 34 -5.98 12.64 7.31
C ALA A 34 -5.58 13.64 6.21
N PRO A 35 -4.52 13.39 5.43
CA PRO A 35 -4.15 14.25 4.31
C PRO A 35 -5.32 14.44 3.35
N ALA A 36 -5.38 15.58 2.69
CA ALA A 36 -6.39 15.86 1.67
C ALA A 36 -6.36 14.82 0.52
N PHE A 37 -5.14 14.41 0.17
CA PHE A 37 -4.85 13.36 -0.79
C PHE A 37 -3.57 12.64 -0.36
N PHE A 38 -3.57 11.30 -0.38
CA PHE A 38 -2.46 10.53 0.18
C PHE A 38 -1.22 10.49 -0.72
N ASN A 39 -1.38 10.67 -2.03
CA ASN A 39 -0.26 10.76 -2.95
C ASN A 39 0.30 12.20 -2.98
N GLN A 40 1.35 12.44 -2.20
CA GLN A 40 2.02 13.76 -2.10
C GLN A 40 2.60 14.25 -3.42
N TYR A 41 3.01 13.35 -4.31
CA TYR A 41 3.54 13.73 -5.62
C TYR A 41 2.50 14.49 -6.46
N GLU A 42 1.26 14.02 -6.47
CA GLU A 42 0.19 14.68 -7.22
C GLU A 42 -0.20 16.03 -6.59
N ILE A 43 -0.18 16.13 -5.26
CA ILE A 43 -0.40 17.41 -4.58
C ILE A 43 0.69 18.43 -4.95
N THR A 44 1.96 18.05 -4.88
CA THR A 44 3.07 18.93 -5.27
C THR A 44 3.00 19.35 -6.75
N ARG A 45 2.47 18.46 -7.60
CA ARG A 45 2.24 18.74 -9.01
C ARG A 45 1.10 19.75 -9.21
N LEU A 46 0.01 19.62 -8.45
CA LEU A 46 -1.11 20.58 -8.47
C LEU A 46 -0.69 21.96 -7.94
N GLU A 47 0.10 22.03 -6.88
CA GLU A 47 0.64 23.29 -6.33
C GLU A 47 1.45 24.10 -7.35
N LYS A 48 2.04 23.42 -8.33
CA LYS A 48 2.80 24.04 -9.43
C LYS A 48 1.95 24.32 -10.67
N SER A 49 0.66 23.95 -10.67
CA SER A 49 -0.26 24.13 -11.79
C SER A 49 -1.15 25.36 -11.64
N GLN A 50 -1.95 25.64 -12.63
CA GLN A 50 -2.98 26.70 -12.60
C GLN A 50 -4.12 26.42 -11.60
N HIS A 51 -4.21 25.20 -11.05
CA HIS A 51 -5.24 24.78 -10.10
C HIS A 51 -4.86 25.01 -8.63
N LYS A 52 -3.72 25.67 -8.37
CA LYS A 52 -3.21 25.91 -7.01
C LYS A 52 -4.23 26.62 -6.13
N ASP A 53 -4.82 27.71 -6.60
CA ASP A 53 -5.76 28.51 -5.80
C ASP A 53 -7.01 27.70 -5.42
N GLN A 54 -7.48 26.85 -6.31
CA GLN A 54 -8.61 25.94 -6.04
C GLN A 54 -8.22 24.86 -5.02
N LEU A 55 -7.03 24.32 -5.12
CA LEU A 55 -6.50 23.35 -4.16
C LEU A 55 -6.39 23.96 -2.77
N ASP A 56 -5.84 25.18 -2.65
CA ASP A 56 -5.66 25.88 -1.38
C ASP A 56 -7.02 26.13 -0.69
N VAL A 57 -8.03 26.53 -1.44
CA VAL A 57 -9.41 26.71 -0.91
C VAL A 57 -9.97 25.39 -0.39
N LEU A 58 -9.85 24.29 -1.15
CA LEU A 58 -10.35 22.98 -0.73
C LEU A 58 -9.58 22.45 0.48
N GLN A 59 -8.27 22.67 0.57
CA GLN A 59 -7.48 22.27 1.73
C GLN A 59 -7.85 23.08 2.99
N GLN A 60 -8.12 24.36 2.88
CA GLN A 60 -8.60 25.19 3.98
C GLN A 60 -9.98 24.74 4.46
N GLN A 61 -10.91 24.47 3.54
CA GLN A 61 -12.22 23.94 3.88
C GLN A 61 -12.11 22.58 4.59
N LEU A 62 -11.26 21.69 4.10
CA LEU A 62 -11.02 20.39 4.70
C LEU A 62 -10.47 20.53 6.14
N SER A 63 -9.48 21.40 6.35
CA SER A 63 -8.90 21.61 7.67
C SER A 63 -9.92 22.16 8.69
N ALA A 64 -10.79 23.07 8.25
CA ALA A 64 -11.86 23.62 9.11
C ALA A 64 -12.92 22.56 9.49
N ILE A 65 -13.25 21.66 8.55
CA ILE A 65 -14.19 20.57 8.83
C ILE A 65 -13.53 19.51 9.73
N ASP A 66 -12.27 19.16 9.50
CA ASP A 66 -11.54 18.21 10.34
C ASP A 66 -11.44 18.70 11.79
N GLU A 67 -11.21 20.00 12.03
CA GLU A 67 -11.21 20.58 13.38
C GLU A 67 -12.58 20.45 14.06
N LYS A 68 -13.66 20.75 13.33
CA LYS A 68 -15.04 20.57 13.85
C LYS A 68 -15.32 19.08 14.13
N LYS A 69 -14.92 18.18 13.22
CA LYS A 69 -15.09 16.73 13.41
C LYS A 69 -14.37 16.24 14.66
N LEU A 70 -13.11 16.65 14.88
CA LEU A 70 -12.32 16.26 16.06
C LEU A 70 -12.93 16.83 17.36
N SER A 71 -13.47 18.05 17.35
CA SER A 71 -14.16 18.62 18.53
C SER A 71 -15.43 17.85 18.88
N VAL A 72 -16.29 17.54 17.89
CA VAL A 72 -17.50 16.74 18.10
C VAL A 72 -17.15 15.33 18.57
N LEU A 73 -16.13 14.71 17.98
CA LEU A 73 -15.67 13.37 18.36
C LEU A 73 -15.12 13.33 19.80
N SER A 74 -14.40 14.37 20.24
CA SER A 74 -13.91 14.47 21.61
C SER A 74 -15.04 14.62 22.63
N ASN A 75 -16.12 15.31 22.27
CA ASN A 75 -17.31 15.45 23.11
C ASN A 75 -18.11 14.13 23.15
N TYR A 76 -18.26 13.47 22.00
CA TYR A 76 -18.92 12.17 21.91
C TYR A 76 -18.27 11.10 22.81
N THR A 77 -16.93 11.10 22.88
CA THR A 77 -16.19 10.17 23.76
C THR A 77 -16.30 10.49 25.25
N LYS A 78 -16.65 11.73 25.62
CA LYS A 78 -16.79 12.18 27.01
C LYS A 78 -18.23 12.07 27.54
N GLU A 79 -19.21 12.40 26.73
CA GLU A 79 -20.61 12.53 27.12
C GLU A 79 -21.43 11.26 26.86
N GLY A 80 -20.86 10.29 26.11
CA GLY A 80 -21.54 9.04 25.76
C GLY A 80 -22.37 9.14 24.48
N ASN A 81 -23.08 8.07 24.19
CA ASN A 81 -23.80 7.88 22.92
C ASN A 81 -24.98 8.85 22.81
N ASN A 82 -24.87 9.84 21.93
CA ASN A 82 -25.93 10.79 21.62
C ASN A 82 -26.21 10.75 20.10
N ASP A 83 -27.44 10.40 19.72
CA ASP A 83 -27.85 10.25 18.32
C ASP A 83 -27.68 11.54 17.51
N GLU A 84 -27.84 12.71 18.13
CA GLU A 84 -27.63 14.00 17.48
C GLU A 84 -26.15 14.21 17.11
N MET A 85 -25.21 13.87 18.01
CA MET A 85 -23.79 13.95 17.74
C MET A 85 -23.37 12.96 16.66
N PHE A 86 -23.95 11.77 16.64
CA PHE A 86 -23.69 10.80 15.57
C PHE A 86 -24.18 11.33 14.20
N ALA A 87 -25.36 11.94 14.15
CA ALA A 87 -25.86 12.58 12.93
C ALA A 87 -24.94 13.71 12.45
N GLN A 88 -24.44 14.55 13.38
CA GLN A 88 -23.48 15.61 13.06
C GLN A 88 -22.16 15.04 12.52
N LEU A 89 -21.62 13.98 13.14
CA LEU A 89 -20.42 13.32 12.66
C LEU A 89 -20.58 12.75 11.25
N SER A 90 -21.75 12.16 10.97
CA SER A 90 -22.08 11.65 9.64
C SER A 90 -22.10 12.76 8.58
N GLN A 91 -22.75 13.90 8.87
CA GLN A 91 -22.80 15.05 7.96
C GLN A 91 -21.41 15.65 7.71
N LEU A 92 -20.56 15.74 8.75
CA LEU A 92 -19.18 16.20 8.61
C LEU A 92 -18.36 15.22 7.77
N GLN A 93 -18.58 13.92 7.93
CA GLN A 93 -17.93 12.88 7.12
C GLN A 93 -18.31 12.99 5.64
N ASP A 94 -19.58 13.22 5.33
CA ASP A 94 -20.06 13.44 3.97
C ASP A 94 -19.43 14.69 3.35
N SER A 95 -19.29 15.77 4.13
CA SER A 95 -18.62 17.00 3.70
C SER A 95 -17.15 16.76 3.39
N VAL A 96 -16.42 16.01 4.23
CA VAL A 96 -15.03 15.59 3.97
C VAL A 96 -14.96 14.78 2.69
N HIS A 97 -15.89 13.86 2.46
CA HIS A 97 -15.92 13.03 1.25
C HIS A 97 -16.13 13.89 -0.02
N MET A 98 -17.02 14.87 0.03
CA MET A 98 -17.25 15.78 -1.10
C MET A 98 -16.00 16.61 -1.43
N ILE A 99 -15.34 17.19 -0.44
CA ILE A 99 -14.10 17.95 -0.66
C ILE A 99 -13.00 17.07 -1.25
N ARG A 100 -12.81 15.86 -0.72
CA ARG A 100 -11.81 14.92 -1.25
C ARG A 100 -12.12 14.50 -2.68
N THR A 101 -13.40 14.37 -3.02
CA THR A 101 -13.84 14.09 -4.40
C THR A 101 -13.48 15.27 -5.31
N GLY A 102 -13.68 16.50 -4.87
CA GLY A 102 -13.23 17.70 -5.58
C GLY A 102 -11.72 17.71 -5.84
N ILE A 103 -10.91 17.39 -4.82
CA ILE A 103 -9.45 17.30 -4.97
C ILE A 103 -9.05 16.19 -5.96
N ARG A 104 -9.69 15.01 -5.90
CA ARG A 104 -9.47 13.93 -6.87
C ARG A 104 -9.78 14.37 -8.30
N GLN A 105 -10.84 15.13 -8.47
CA GLN A 105 -11.19 15.67 -9.78
C GLN A 105 -10.12 16.64 -10.30
N LEU A 106 -9.62 17.56 -9.47
CA LEU A 106 -8.52 18.45 -9.85
C LEU A 106 -7.25 17.68 -10.23
N VAL A 107 -6.90 16.61 -9.48
CA VAL A 107 -5.78 15.73 -9.82
C VAL A 107 -5.97 15.11 -11.20
N LYS A 108 -7.18 14.62 -11.48
CA LYS A 108 -7.52 14.00 -12.77
C LYS A 108 -7.48 15.00 -13.92
N GLU A 109 -8.02 16.20 -13.73
CA GLU A 109 -7.98 17.29 -14.74
C GLU A 109 -6.54 17.72 -15.05
N ASN A 110 -5.64 17.65 -14.07
CA ASN A 110 -4.21 17.90 -14.26
C ASN A 110 -3.45 16.69 -14.86
N GLY A 111 -4.16 15.62 -15.28
CA GLY A 111 -3.57 14.41 -15.87
C GLY A 111 -2.88 13.50 -14.87
N GLY A 112 -3.22 13.59 -13.58
CA GLY A 112 -2.76 12.71 -12.51
C GLY A 112 -3.67 11.51 -12.29
N SER A 113 -3.22 10.58 -11.40
CA SER A 113 -4.04 9.45 -10.97
C SER A 113 -4.95 9.86 -9.81
N ASP A 114 -6.25 9.69 -9.98
CA ASP A 114 -7.26 9.96 -8.96
C ASP A 114 -7.32 8.90 -7.85
N ASN A 115 -6.60 7.79 -8.01
CA ASN A 115 -6.53 6.71 -7.03
C ASN A 115 -5.31 6.84 -6.12
N ASP A 116 -5.54 7.21 -4.86
CA ASP A 116 -4.53 7.35 -3.82
C ASP A 116 -4.54 6.24 -2.77
N THR A 117 -5.39 5.22 -2.94
CA THR A 117 -5.60 4.15 -1.95
C THR A 117 -4.31 3.41 -1.59
N ASN A 118 -3.44 3.19 -2.57
CA ASN A 118 -2.16 2.50 -2.37
C ASN A 118 -1.17 3.30 -1.51
N TYR A 119 -1.39 4.61 -1.34
CA TYR A 119 -0.51 5.50 -0.59
C TYR A 119 -0.92 5.66 0.87
N ILE A 120 -2.13 5.20 1.27
CA ILE A 120 -2.64 5.37 2.64
C ILE A 120 -1.69 4.75 3.67
N PHE A 121 -1.33 3.49 3.49
CA PHE A 121 -0.42 2.80 4.40
C PHE A 121 0.99 3.38 4.36
N LEU A 122 1.51 3.68 3.17
CA LEU A 122 2.82 4.28 3.00
C LEU A 122 2.91 5.63 3.71
N ARG A 123 1.89 6.46 3.57
CA ARG A 123 1.80 7.77 4.21
C ARG A 123 1.75 7.64 5.74
N PHE A 124 0.94 6.71 6.25
CA PHE A 124 0.89 6.40 7.68
C PHE A 124 2.26 6.01 8.21
N VAL A 125 2.99 5.16 7.51
CA VAL A 125 4.33 4.72 7.89
C VAL A 125 5.30 5.91 7.95
N ILE A 126 5.30 6.77 6.93
CA ILE A 126 6.24 7.90 6.84
C ILE A 126 5.93 8.97 7.89
N ASP A 127 4.65 9.26 8.15
CA ASP A 127 4.25 10.38 9.01
C ASP A 127 4.28 10.04 10.50
N TYR A 128 4.04 8.77 10.86
CA TYR A 128 3.82 8.40 12.27
C TYR A 128 4.81 7.40 12.84
N LEU A 129 5.59 6.70 12.02
CA LEU A 129 6.60 5.77 12.53
C LEU A 129 7.96 6.46 12.71
N PRO A 130 8.74 6.03 13.72
CA PRO A 130 10.14 6.49 13.87
C PRO A 130 10.98 6.14 12.63
N GLU A 131 11.92 7.00 12.28
CA GLU A 131 12.77 6.88 11.08
C GLU A 131 13.44 5.50 10.94
N GLY A 132 13.88 4.88 12.04
CA GLY A 132 14.47 3.54 12.04
C GLY A 132 13.49 2.45 11.60
N LEU A 133 12.21 2.53 12.00
CA LEU A 133 11.18 1.58 11.56
C LEU A 133 10.79 1.81 10.11
N VAL A 134 10.75 3.05 9.64
CA VAL A 134 10.51 3.37 8.21
C VAL A 134 11.58 2.72 7.35
N GLY A 135 12.86 2.88 7.71
CA GLY A 135 13.98 2.24 7.00
C GLY A 135 13.90 0.71 7.01
N LEU A 136 13.51 0.12 8.16
CA LEU A 136 13.32 -1.32 8.27
C LEU A 136 12.21 -1.84 7.34
N ILE A 137 11.07 -1.16 7.29
CA ILE A 137 9.94 -1.54 6.41
C ILE A 137 10.37 -1.47 4.94
N ILE A 138 11.05 -0.41 4.54
CA ILE A 138 11.58 -0.27 3.18
C ILE A 138 12.55 -1.41 2.85
N ALA A 139 13.47 -1.73 3.75
CA ALA A 139 14.40 -2.83 3.57
C ALA A 139 13.68 -4.19 3.44
N VAL A 140 12.64 -4.44 4.23
CA VAL A 140 11.83 -5.67 4.15
C VAL A 140 11.09 -5.75 2.80
N ILE A 141 10.54 -4.65 2.29
CA ILE A 141 9.88 -4.61 0.98
C ILE A 141 10.87 -4.98 -0.13
N PHE A 142 12.08 -4.40 -0.13
CA PHE A 142 13.12 -4.75 -1.09
C PHE A 142 13.54 -6.22 -0.98
N LEU A 143 13.77 -6.70 0.25
CA LEU A 143 14.17 -8.09 0.48
C LEU A 143 13.10 -9.07 -0.02
N ALA A 144 11.82 -8.80 0.25
CA ALA A 144 10.70 -9.62 -0.22
C ALA A 144 10.60 -9.63 -1.75
N SER A 145 10.79 -8.47 -2.40
CA SER A 145 10.77 -8.35 -3.86
C SER A 145 11.91 -9.14 -4.49
N TRP A 146 13.13 -8.98 -4.00
CA TRP A 146 14.28 -9.72 -4.51
C TRP A 146 14.15 -11.22 -4.28
N GLY A 147 13.66 -11.63 -3.11
CA GLY A 147 13.40 -13.04 -2.81
C GLY A 147 12.40 -13.67 -3.78
N SER A 148 11.34 -12.96 -4.12
CA SER A 148 10.33 -13.42 -5.07
C SER A 148 10.89 -13.56 -6.49
N ILE A 149 11.67 -12.58 -6.96
CA ILE A 149 12.33 -12.62 -8.28
C ILE A 149 13.31 -13.78 -8.34
N ALA A 150 14.18 -13.93 -7.32
CA ALA A 150 15.16 -15.00 -7.27
C ALA A 150 14.48 -16.39 -7.28
N ALA A 151 13.38 -16.57 -6.55
CA ALA A 151 12.61 -17.80 -6.54
C ALA A 151 11.99 -18.11 -7.91
N ALA A 152 11.43 -17.11 -8.60
CA ALA A 152 10.84 -17.26 -9.92
C ALA A 152 11.90 -17.67 -10.97
N VAL A 153 13.03 -16.98 -11.00
CA VAL A 153 14.14 -17.28 -11.93
C VAL A 153 14.70 -18.69 -11.68
N ASN A 154 14.88 -19.06 -10.40
CA ASN A 154 15.36 -20.40 -10.05
C ASN A 154 14.36 -21.49 -10.44
N SER A 155 13.06 -21.24 -10.30
CA SER A 155 11.99 -22.15 -10.76
C SER A 155 12.04 -22.33 -12.28
N LEU A 156 12.14 -21.23 -13.05
CA LEU A 156 12.25 -21.29 -14.52
C LEU A 156 13.51 -22.05 -14.97
N ALA A 157 14.65 -21.78 -14.34
CA ALA A 157 15.89 -22.51 -14.63
C ALA A 157 15.77 -23.99 -14.34
N SER A 158 15.18 -24.38 -13.22
CA SER A 158 14.97 -25.76 -12.82
C SER A 158 14.03 -26.50 -13.79
N SER A 159 12.90 -25.90 -14.15
CA SER A 159 11.98 -26.48 -15.17
C SER A 159 12.68 -26.63 -16.52
N THR A 160 13.48 -25.65 -16.94
CA THR A 160 14.23 -25.72 -18.20
C THR A 160 15.22 -26.87 -18.19
N VAL A 161 15.95 -27.10 -17.08
CA VAL A 161 16.88 -28.22 -16.95
C VAL A 161 16.14 -29.55 -16.99
N ILE A 162 15.05 -29.70 -16.25
CA ILE A 162 14.35 -30.99 -16.10
C ILE A 162 13.53 -31.31 -17.34
N ASP A 163 12.73 -30.36 -17.82
CA ASP A 163 11.70 -30.63 -18.85
C ASP A 163 12.27 -30.52 -20.27
N ILE A 164 13.28 -29.65 -20.49
CA ILE A 164 13.84 -29.40 -21.81
C ILE A 164 15.23 -30.01 -21.94
N HIS A 165 16.18 -29.61 -21.09
CA HIS A 165 17.58 -30.02 -21.28
C HIS A 165 17.75 -31.53 -21.12
N LYS A 166 17.25 -32.13 -20.03
CA LYS A 166 17.31 -33.59 -19.80
C LYS A 166 16.56 -34.40 -20.82
N LYS A 167 15.42 -33.90 -21.28
CA LYS A 167 14.57 -34.61 -22.21
C LYS A 167 15.11 -34.64 -23.63
N TYR A 168 15.73 -33.54 -24.09
CA TYR A 168 16.12 -33.39 -25.49
C TYR A 168 17.63 -33.44 -25.73
N PHE A 169 18.45 -33.08 -24.75
CA PHE A 169 19.91 -32.91 -25.00
C PHE A 169 20.79 -33.90 -24.25
N THR A 170 20.43 -34.43 -23.10
CA THR A 170 21.38 -35.27 -22.33
C THR A 170 20.68 -36.28 -21.40
N ARG A 171 21.21 -37.51 -21.43
CA ARG A 171 20.90 -38.55 -20.43
C ARG A 171 21.83 -38.58 -19.22
N ALA A 172 22.76 -37.63 -19.09
CA ALA A 172 23.86 -37.70 -18.12
C ALA A 172 23.57 -36.95 -16.82
N THR A 173 23.75 -37.64 -15.71
CA THR A 173 23.42 -37.27 -14.34
C THR A 173 24.46 -36.33 -13.65
N ARG A 174 25.60 -36.05 -14.25
CA ARG A 174 26.72 -35.37 -13.57
C ARG A 174 26.85 -33.86 -13.80
N GLY A 175 25.99 -33.25 -14.59
CA GLY A 175 26.08 -31.83 -14.97
C GLY A 175 24.95 -30.93 -14.53
N ASP A 176 23.95 -31.47 -13.82
CA ASP A 176 22.68 -30.77 -13.53
C ASP A 176 22.86 -29.40 -12.82
N TYR A 177 23.78 -29.33 -11.88
CA TYR A 177 24.07 -28.11 -11.14
C TYR A 177 24.68 -27.01 -12.02
N SER A 178 25.62 -27.38 -12.91
CA SER A 178 26.25 -26.42 -13.81
C SER A 178 25.26 -25.88 -14.85
N TYR A 179 24.41 -26.74 -15.40
CA TYR A 179 23.37 -26.34 -16.34
C TYR A 179 22.32 -25.45 -15.66
N SER A 180 21.90 -25.77 -14.41
CA SER A 180 20.98 -24.93 -13.65
C SER A 180 21.52 -23.50 -13.48
N ARG A 181 22.82 -23.34 -13.16
CA ARG A 181 23.44 -22.00 -13.05
C ARG A 181 23.44 -21.25 -14.39
N ILE A 182 23.73 -21.91 -15.48
CA ILE A 182 23.74 -21.28 -16.82
C ILE A 182 22.31 -20.81 -17.16
N TYR A 183 21.31 -21.66 -16.98
CA TYR A 183 19.91 -21.29 -17.25
C TYR A 183 19.40 -20.21 -16.31
N THR A 184 19.86 -20.17 -15.04
CA THR A 184 19.54 -19.07 -14.13
C THR A 184 20.06 -17.74 -14.67
N VAL A 185 21.30 -17.70 -15.17
CA VAL A 185 21.86 -16.48 -15.79
C VAL A 185 21.09 -16.09 -17.06
N ILE A 186 20.77 -17.05 -17.91
CA ILE A 186 20.00 -16.80 -19.15
C ILE A 186 18.62 -16.20 -18.81
N TRP A 187 17.90 -16.82 -17.90
CA TRP A 187 16.58 -16.33 -17.48
C TRP A 187 16.65 -14.97 -16.77
N SER A 188 17.70 -14.74 -15.96
CA SER A 188 17.91 -13.42 -15.35
C SER A 188 18.11 -12.33 -16.39
N LEU A 189 18.89 -12.59 -17.43
CA LEU A 189 19.11 -11.63 -18.52
C LEU A 189 17.86 -11.42 -19.39
N PHE A 190 17.04 -12.45 -19.53
CA PHE A 190 15.78 -12.35 -20.31
C PHE A 190 14.70 -11.57 -19.58
N CYS A 191 14.71 -11.57 -18.23
CA CYS A 191 13.71 -10.91 -17.39
C CYS A 191 14.07 -9.43 -17.08
N ILE A 192 15.25 -8.94 -17.45
CA ILE A 192 15.68 -7.54 -17.33
C ILE A 192 15.32 -6.77 -18.59
#